data_a2a416b57720d7b323b5597731061fa2
#
_entry.id   a2a416b57720d7b323b5597731061fa2
#
_cell.length_a   1.000
_cell.length_b   1.000
_cell.length_c   1.000
_cell.angle_alpha   90.00
_cell.angle_beta   90.00
_cell.angle_gamma   90.00
#
_symmetry.space_group_name_H-M   'P 1'
#
loop_
_entity.id
_entity.type
_entity.pdbx_description
1 polymer ?
#
loop_
_entity_poly.entity_id
_entity_poly.type
_entity_poly.pdbx_seq_one_letter_code
_entity_poly.pdbx_strand_id
1 'polypeptide(L)'
;NASVDPADIDNGSGGGCDPGLLEFDLSQTDFNCTDLGPNIVILTVTDEDGNTATCTATVTVDDLIPPVVTCPPNLTVDCHTITDPNNTSQFGDATATDNCPGTVIIETHQINLNDCGVGTIVRTFTATDLSGNTATCIQTVTVTNPNPLDEGDIDWPNSPVSVNICNSTDPDDIPNGEPVIDPVALLCANPVITFSDQVQTFIDNNPNTPCKVITRTWTVVDNCQPNGTFVFVQTINVQDAVPPLFTNINDMTKVANSNCVAFFTLIASATDCAGVSI
;
A
#
# COMPACT_ATOMS: atom_id res chain seq x y z
N ASN A 1 41.13 1.71 22.54
CA ASN A 1 42.12 1.06 23.43
C ASN A 1 42.23 1.88 24.72
N ALA A 2 42.34 1.23 25.85
CA ALA A 2 42.57 1.79 27.15
C ALA A 2 43.85 1.15 27.71
N SER A 3 44.56 1.83 28.60
CA SER A 3 45.74 1.33 29.32
C SER A 3 45.59 1.58 30.82
N VAL A 4 46.15 0.67 31.60
CA VAL A 4 46.21 0.74 33.07
C VAL A 4 47.68 0.67 33.45
N ASP A 5 48.13 1.62 34.26
CA ASP A 5 49.46 1.61 34.82
C ASP A 5 49.47 0.76 36.11
N PRO A 6 50.56 0.02 36.43
CA PRO A 6 50.69 -0.65 37.72
C PRO A 6 50.36 0.23 38.91
N ALA A 7 50.72 1.51 38.84
CA ALA A 7 50.44 2.51 39.89
C ALA A 7 48.93 2.79 40.10
N ASP A 8 48.08 2.50 39.11
CA ASP A 8 46.62 2.65 39.24
C ASP A 8 45.99 1.52 40.09
N ILE A 9 46.72 0.40 40.21
CA ILE A 9 46.28 -0.77 40.96
C ILE A 9 46.97 -0.87 42.31
N ASP A 10 48.24 -0.41 42.40
CA ASP A 10 48.94 -0.42 43.67
C ASP A 10 48.32 0.54 44.68
N ASN A 11 47.98 0.05 45.84
CA ASN A 11 47.41 0.85 46.96
C ASN A 11 48.38 0.94 48.12
N GLY A 12 49.65 1.12 47.79
CA GLY A 12 50.72 1.36 48.80
C GLY A 12 51.45 0.09 49.19
N SER A 13 51.93 -0.69 48.22
CA SER A 13 52.85 -1.79 48.46
C SER A 13 54.05 -1.31 49.13
N GLY A 14 54.49 -2.00 50.15
CA GLY A 14 55.69 -1.67 50.93
C GLY A 14 56.44 -2.94 51.38
N GLY A 15 57.75 -2.89 51.44
CA GLY A 15 58.60 -4.01 51.89
C GLY A 15 60.06 -3.78 51.52
N GLY A 16 60.93 -4.63 51.99
CA GLY A 16 62.32 -4.50 51.78
C GLY A 16 63.00 -3.49 52.73
N CYS A 17 64.30 -3.30 52.59
CA CYS A 17 65.07 -2.37 53.38
C CYS A 17 65.00 -0.94 52.83
N ASP A 18 64.65 -0.78 51.54
CA ASP A 18 64.39 0.50 50.87
C ASP A 18 63.09 0.45 50.03
N PRO A 19 62.00 1.04 50.56
CA PRO A 19 60.69 1.00 49.86
C PRO A 19 60.66 1.82 48.56
N GLY A 20 61.73 2.56 48.23
CA GLY A 20 61.86 3.32 46.99
C GLY A 20 62.36 2.54 45.78
N LEU A 21 62.69 1.24 45.92
CA LEU A 21 63.27 0.37 44.89
C LEU A 21 62.31 -0.83 44.52
N LEU A 22 61.03 -0.65 44.61
CA LEU A 22 60.08 -1.65 44.19
C LEU A 22 59.81 -1.54 42.69
N GLU A 23 59.87 -2.71 41.99
CA GLU A 23 59.45 -2.82 40.61
C GLU A 23 58.01 -3.40 40.55
N PHE A 24 57.22 -2.80 39.71
CA PHE A 24 55.80 -3.18 39.53
C PHE A 24 55.58 -3.68 38.12
N ASP A 25 54.94 -4.84 37.97
CA ASP A 25 54.57 -5.44 36.69
C ASP A 25 53.12 -5.89 36.72
N LEU A 26 52.39 -5.67 35.63
CA LEU A 26 51.02 -6.14 35.44
C LEU A 26 50.98 -7.21 34.37
N SER A 27 50.22 -8.25 34.62
CA SER A 27 49.99 -9.31 33.65
C SER A 27 49.30 -8.83 32.34
N GLN A 28 48.61 -7.70 32.39
CA GLN A 28 48.04 -6.99 31.25
C GLN A 28 47.91 -5.51 31.55
N THR A 29 48.41 -4.68 30.63
CA THR A 29 48.37 -3.21 30.71
C THR A 29 47.49 -2.58 29.69
N ASP A 30 47.29 -3.24 28.52
CA ASP A 30 46.53 -2.73 27.39
C ASP A 30 45.24 -3.52 27.21
N PHE A 31 44.14 -2.82 27.03
CA PHE A 31 42.84 -3.35 26.87
C PHE A 31 42.19 -2.83 25.57
N ASN A 32 41.41 -3.65 24.93
CA ASN A 32 40.71 -3.36 23.69
C ASN A 32 39.30 -3.96 23.66
N CYS A 33 38.61 -3.91 22.52
CA CYS A 33 37.24 -4.40 22.40
C CYS A 33 37.07 -5.91 22.67
N THR A 34 38.12 -6.69 22.69
CA THR A 34 38.02 -8.12 23.03
C THR A 34 38.04 -8.36 24.54
N ASP A 35 38.37 -7.33 25.30
CA ASP A 35 38.50 -7.38 26.75
C ASP A 35 37.31 -6.68 27.46
N LEU A 36 36.17 -6.46 26.74
CA LEU A 36 34.98 -5.84 27.33
C LEU A 36 34.46 -6.66 28.50
N GLY A 37 34.12 -5.92 29.59
CA GLY A 37 33.67 -6.48 30.88
C GLY A 37 34.81 -6.63 31.89
N PRO A 38 34.65 -7.49 32.92
CA PRO A 38 35.62 -7.65 33.99
C PRO A 38 36.83 -8.53 33.59
N ASN A 39 38.01 -8.01 33.70
CA ASN A 39 39.30 -8.70 33.47
C ASN A 39 40.08 -8.81 34.75
N ILE A 40 40.58 -9.99 35.08
CA ILE A 40 41.45 -10.22 36.24
C ILE A 40 42.88 -9.98 35.82
N VAL A 41 43.55 -9.02 36.46
CA VAL A 41 44.95 -8.74 36.28
C VAL A 41 45.73 -9.12 37.54
N ILE A 42 47.01 -9.49 37.38
CA ILE A 42 47.93 -9.83 38.47
C ILE A 42 48.97 -8.75 38.54
N LEU A 43 49.02 -8.08 39.67
CA LEU A 43 50.11 -7.18 40.02
C LEU A 43 51.23 -7.99 40.70
N THR A 44 52.42 -7.90 40.16
CA THR A 44 53.62 -8.47 40.72
C THR A 44 54.50 -7.32 41.22
N VAL A 45 54.89 -7.39 42.48
CA VAL A 45 55.83 -6.42 43.09
C VAL A 45 57.11 -7.16 43.40
N THR A 46 58.21 -6.62 42.94
CA THR A 46 59.60 -7.18 43.19
C THR A 46 60.41 -6.23 43.94
N ASP A 47 61.10 -6.68 45.01
CA ASP A 47 62.06 -5.88 45.78
C ASP A 47 63.49 -5.92 45.18
N GLU A 48 64.38 -5.18 45.74
CA GLU A 48 65.78 -5.08 45.30
C GLU A 48 66.62 -6.36 45.45
N ASP A 49 66.12 -7.29 46.29
CA ASP A 49 66.71 -8.64 46.46
C ASP A 49 66.10 -9.69 45.53
N GLY A 50 65.14 -9.31 44.73
CA GLY A 50 64.44 -10.15 43.79
C GLY A 50 63.32 -11.03 44.40
N ASN A 51 62.87 -10.71 45.63
CA ASN A 51 61.71 -11.36 46.23
C ASN A 51 60.41 -10.78 45.62
N THR A 52 59.48 -11.64 45.32
CA THR A 52 58.22 -11.23 44.66
C THR A 52 57.00 -11.48 45.52
N ALA A 53 56.02 -10.57 45.42
CA ALA A 53 54.67 -10.75 45.95
C ALA A 53 53.66 -10.46 44.84
N THR A 54 52.53 -11.17 44.85
CA THR A 54 51.49 -10.98 43.85
C THR A 54 50.12 -10.70 44.48
N CYS A 55 49.33 -9.86 43.87
CA CYS A 55 47.91 -9.72 44.19
C CYS A 55 47.10 -9.67 42.89
N THR A 56 45.80 -9.90 43.00
CA THR A 56 44.87 -9.81 41.87
C THR A 56 43.96 -8.61 42.00
N ALA A 57 43.70 -7.95 40.87
CA ALA A 57 42.69 -6.88 40.78
C ALA A 57 41.77 -7.15 39.60
N THR A 58 40.59 -6.54 39.60
CA THR A 58 39.66 -6.59 38.50
C THR A 58 39.67 -5.23 37.79
N VAL A 59 39.99 -5.25 36.50
CA VAL A 59 39.85 -4.10 35.60
C VAL A 59 38.60 -4.31 34.76
N THR A 60 37.62 -3.42 34.91
CA THR A 60 36.43 -3.45 34.09
C THR A 60 36.61 -2.53 32.89
N VAL A 61 36.46 -3.08 31.70
CA VAL A 61 36.54 -2.34 30.43
C VAL A 61 35.11 -2.13 29.92
N ASP A 62 34.71 -0.87 29.82
CA ASP A 62 33.40 -0.48 29.31
C ASP A 62 33.60 0.32 28.02
N ASP A 63 32.74 0.00 27.01
CA ASP A 63 32.58 0.82 25.83
C ASP A 63 31.37 1.75 26.03
N LEU A 64 31.62 3.05 26.03
CA LEU A 64 30.61 4.08 26.23
C LEU A 64 30.38 4.92 24.96
N ILE A 65 31.01 4.54 23.85
CA ILE A 65 30.89 5.26 22.57
C ILE A 65 29.80 4.64 21.75
N PRO A 66 28.70 5.38 21.43
CA PRO A 66 27.67 4.85 20.60
C PRO A 66 28.11 4.69 19.13
N PRO A 67 27.55 3.74 18.37
CA PRO A 67 27.85 3.58 16.98
C PRO A 67 27.45 4.81 16.15
N VAL A 68 28.13 5.02 15.04
CA VAL A 68 27.78 6.01 14.03
C VAL A 68 26.94 5.34 12.96
N VAL A 69 25.65 5.67 12.88
CA VAL A 69 24.73 5.15 11.88
C VAL A 69 24.56 6.14 10.73
N THR A 70 24.57 5.62 9.50
CA THR A 70 24.33 6.40 8.28
C THR A 70 23.11 5.85 7.58
N CYS A 71 22.06 6.67 7.47
CA CYS A 71 20.85 6.34 6.75
C CYS A 71 21.03 6.40 5.24
N PRO A 72 20.26 5.62 4.48
CA PRO A 72 20.05 5.89 3.05
C PRO A 72 19.39 7.27 2.85
N PRO A 73 19.62 7.93 1.70
CA PRO A 73 19.04 9.25 1.44
C PRO A 73 17.52 9.22 1.40
N ASN A 74 16.89 10.35 1.73
CA ASN A 74 15.47 10.52 1.51
C ASN A 74 15.15 10.40 0.01
N LEU A 75 14.00 9.80 -0.31
CA LEU A 75 13.56 9.52 -1.68
C LEU A 75 12.18 10.11 -1.93
N THR A 76 11.93 10.45 -3.21
CA THR A 76 10.59 10.66 -3.73
C THR A 76 10.33 9.58 -4.79
N VAL A 77 9.24 8.84 -4.64
CA VAL A 77 8.89 7.72 -5.50
C VAL A 77 7.46 7.89 -6.03
N ASP A 78 7.21 7.28 -7.17
CA ASP A 78 5.89 7.22 -7.78
C ASP A 78 5.08 6.08 -7.13
N CYS A 79 3.84 6.36 -6.72
CA CYS A 79 2.93 5.37 -6.14
C CYS A 79 2.69 4.17 -7.08
N HIS A 80 2.73 4.36 -8.41
CA HIS A 80 2.58 3.27 -9.38
C HIS A 80 3.73 2.25 -9.34
N THR A 81 4.87 2.61 -8.74
CA THR A 81 6.04 1.73 -8.60
C THR A 81 6.06 0.93 -7.30
N ILE A 82 5.19 1.26 -6.35
CA ILE A 82 5.14 0.61 -5.05
C ILE A 82 4.07 -0.48 -5.06
N THR A 83 4.50 -1.73 -5.22
CA THR A 83 3.60 -2.89 -5.20
C THR A 83 3.26 -3.36 -3.78
N ASP A 84 4.17 -3.15 -2.82
CA ASP A 84 3.99 -3.44 -1.40
C ASP A 84 4.73 -2.38 -0.57
N PRO A 85 4.03 -1.47 0.12
CA PRO A 85 4.65 -0.44 0.96
C PRO A 85 5.37 -1.02 2.20
N ASN A 86 5.11 -2.27 2.60
CA ASN A 86 5.81 -2.94 3.69
C ASN A 86 7.18 -3.49 3.24
N ASN A 87 7.41 -3.65 1.95
CA ASN A 87 8.71 -4.07 1.42
C ASN A 87 9.63 -2.86 1.27
N THR A 88 10.31 -2.51 2.36
CA THR A 88 11.17 -1.33 2.43
C THR A 88 12.58 -1.53 1.88
N SER A 89 12.99 -2.77 1.59
CA SER A 89 14.34 -3.11 1.07
C SER A 89 14.68 -2.40 -0.25
N GLN A 90 13.67 -2.04 -1.05
CA GLN A 90 13.84 -1.30 -2.30
C GLN A 90 14.34 0.14 -2.12
N PHE A 91 14.29 0.68 -0.90
CA PHE A 91 14.66 2.07 -0.60
C PHE A 91 16.08 2.23 -0.05
N GLY A 92 16.89 1.15 -0.08
CA GLY A 92 18.26 1.11 0.40
C GLY A 92 18.36 0.75 1.88
N ASP A 93 19.59 0.44 2.32
CA ASP A 93 19.88 0.00 3.69
C ASP A 93 20.77 1.02 4.42
N ALA A 94 20.62 1.08 5.75
CA ALA A 94 21.51 1.87 6.59
C ALA A 94 22.82 1.10 6.85
N THR A 95 23.89 1.85 7.09
CA THR A 95 25.17 1.31 7.54
C THR A 95 25.52 1.87 8.90
N ALA A 96 26.31 1.12 9.68
CA ALA A 96 26.83 1.59 10.95
C ALA A 96 28.31 1.23 11.10
N THR A 97 29.03 2.07 11.80
CA THR A 97 30.42 1.87 12.21
C THR A 97 30.58 2.18 13.68
N ASP A 98 31.48 1.48 14.33
CA ASP A 98 31.78 1.69 15.73
C ASP A 98 33.27 1.47 16.01
N ASN A 99 33.77 1.94 17.20
CA ASN A 99 35.12 1.67 17.65
C ASN A 99 35.33 0.19 18.01
N CYS A 100 34.26 -0.50 18.43
CA CYS A 100 34.26 -1.92 18.68
C CYS A 100 33.39 -2.67 17.66
N PRO A 101 33.82 -3.84 17.13
CA PRO A 101 33.06 -4.59 16.16
C PRO A 101 31.81 -5.24 16.80
N GLY A 102 30.79 -5.53 15.98
CA GLY A 102 29.61 -6.27 16.43
C GLY A 102 28.33 -5.44 16.48
N THR A 103 28.30 -4.26 15.86
CA THR A 103 27.10 -3.42 15.75
C THR A 103 26.00 -4.10 14.96
N VAL A 104 24.78 -4.08 15.49
CA VAL A 104 23.55 -4.61 14.87
C VAL A 104 22.62 -3.45 14.53
N ILE A 105 22.05 -3.45 13.32
CA ILE A 105 21.05 -2.48 12.90
C ILE A 105 19.68 -3.14 12.86
N ILE A 106 18.69 -2.50 13.48
CA ILE A 106 17.28 -2.89 13.41
C ILE A 106 16.51 -1.76 12.73
N GLU A 107 15.70 -2.12 11.74
CA GLU A 107 14.77 -1.23 11.07
C GLU A 107 13.36 -1.38 11.65
N THR A 108 12.70 -0.24 11.84
CA THR A 108 11.25 -0.14 12.02
C THR A 108 10.72 0.89 11.03
N HIS A 109 9.47 0.73 10.57
CA HIS A 109 8.87 1.70 9.65
C HIS A 109 7.43 2.03 10.02
N GLN A 110 6.99 3.20 9.56
CA GLN A 110 5.64 3.72 9.71
C GLN A 110 5.12 4.15 8.33
N ILE A 111 3.99 3.59 7.92
CA ILE A 111 3.33 3.87 6.64
C ILE A 111 2.22 4.88 6.90
N ASN A 112 2.35 6.06 6.30
CA ASN A 112 1.38 7.16 6.38
C ASN A 112 0.91 7.51 4.96
N LEU A 113 0.32 6.53 4.27
CA LEU A 113 -0.30 6.70 2.96
C LEU A 113 -1.80 6.87 3.13
N ASN A 114 -2.40 7.72 2.31
CA ASN A 114 -3.84 7.87 2.21
C ASN A 114 -4.45 6.79 1.29
N ASP A 115 -5.78 6.83 1.10
CA ASP A 115 -6.52 5.89 0.24
C ASP A 115 -6.09 5.94 -1.25
N CYS A 116 -5.33 6.98 -1.61
CA CYS A 116 -4.74 7.16 -2.95
C CYS A 116 -3.30 6.63 -3.05
N GLY A 117 -2.80 5.96 -2.04
CA GLY A 117 -1.43 5.46 -2.01
C GLY A 117 -0.36 6.55 -1.90
N VAL A 118 -0.74 7.81 -1.62
CA VAL A 118 0.16 8.98 -1.57
C VAL A 118 0.41 9.41 -0.13
N GLY A 119 1.64 9.79 0.19
CA GLY A 119 1.99 10.22 1.54
C GLY A 119 3.46 9.98 1.86
N THR A 120 3.76 9.39 3.02
CA THR A 120 5.12 9.13 3.45
C THR A 120 5.28 7.76 4.08
N ILE A 121 6.44 7.15 3.87
CA ILE A 121 6.93 5.99 4.61
C ILE A 121 8.15 6.47 5.40
N VAL A 122 8.06 6.41 6.73
CA VAL A 122 9.14 6.83 7.63
C VAL A 122 9.83 5.58 8.15
N ARG A 123 11.11 5.43 7.85
CA ARG A 123 11.95 4.31 8.28
C ARG A 123 12.91 4.81 9.36
N THR A 124 12.95 4.13 10.50
CA THR A 124 13.87 4.41 11.61
C THR A 124 14.83 3.25 11.75
N PHE A 125 16.11 3.54 11.64
CA PHE A 125 17.20 2.59 11.85
C PHE A 125 17.83 2.84 13.21
N THR A 126 17.91 1.79 14.02
CA THR A 126 18.57 1.81 15.31
C THR A 126 19.79 0.90 15.26
N ALA A 127 20.97 1.48 15.37
CA ALA A 127 22.21 0.73 15.52
C ALA A 127 22.50 0.54 17.02
N THR A 128 22.88 -0.67 17.40
CA THR A 128 23.24 -1.03 18.79
C THR A 128 24.56 -1.79 18.76
N ASP A 129 25.52 -1.38 19.57
CA ASP A 129 26.79 -2.08 19.78
C ASP A 129 26.66 -3.24 20.78
N LEU A 130 27.77 -3.95 21.04
CA LEU A 130 27.80 -5.06 21.99
C LEU A 130 27.70 -4.59 23.46
N SER A 131 28.00 -3.35 23.76
CA SER A 131 27.93 -2.75 25.10
C SER A 131 26.52 -2.18 25.39
N GLY A 132 25.62 -2.14 24.36
CA GLY A 132 24.28 -1.64 24.48
C GLY A 132 24.13 -0.14 24.20
N ASN A 133 25.18 0.53 23.71
CA ASN A 133 25.06 1.93 23.29
C ASN A 133 24.29 1.96 21.94
N THR A 134 23.45 2.97 21.76
CA THR A 134 22.58 3.06 20.59
C THR A 134 22.70 4.40 19.87
N ALA A 135 22.50 4.36 18.55
CA ALA A 135 22.30 5.54 17.73
C ALA A 135 21.16 5.28 16.73
N THR A 136 20.46 6.32 16.34
CA THR A 136 19.34 6.24 15.42
C THR A 136 19.50 7.21 14.26
N CYS A 137 18.96 6.82 13.10
CA CYS A 137 18.76 7.74 11.99
C CYS A 137 17.42 7.45 11.28
N ILE A 138 16.92 8.41 10.51
CA ILE A 138 15.62 8.35 9.87
C ILE A 138 15.77 8.60 8.38
N GLN A 139 15.10 7.74 7.57
CA GLN A 139 14.84 7.99 6.16
C GLN A 139 13.36 8.29 5.98
N THR A 140 13.05 9.31 5.19
CA THR A 140 11.69 9.59 4.73
C THR A 140 11.60 9.29 3.24
N VAL A 141 10.68 8.38 2.87
CA VAL A 141 10.28 8.12 1.48
C VAL A 141 8.97 8.84 1.25
N THR A 142 8.98 9.83 0.36
CA THR A 142 7.77 10.56 -0.06
C THR A 142 7.17 9.86 -1.26
N VAL A 143 5.92 9.44 -1.15
CA VAL A 143 5.17 8.79 -2.23
C VAL A 143 4.26 9.82 -2.87
N THR A 144 4.41 10.01 -4.18
CA THR A 144 3.65 10.99 -4.97
C THR A 144 2.93 10.30 -6.12
N ASN A 145 1.88 10.93 -6.63
CA ASN A 145 1.22 10.54 -7.87
C ASN A 145 1.56 11.59 -8.97
N PRO A 146 2.58 11.37 -9.81
CA PRO A 146 2.91 12.30 -10.89
C PRO A 146 1.97 12.17 -12.10
N ASN A 147 1.26 11.06 -12.22
CA ASN A 147 0.33 10.75 -13.31
C ASN A 147 -1.06 10.43 -12.73
N PRO A 148 -1.82 11.44 -12.28
CA PRO A 148 -3.17 11.20 -11.80
C PRO A 148 -4.08 10.73 -12.94
N LEU A 149 -5.15 9.99 -12.60
CA LEU A 149 -6.15 9.51 -13.54
C LEU A 149 -6.60 10.62 -14.50
N ASP A 150 -6.53 10.36 -15.79
CA ASP A 150 -7.01 11.26 -16.83
C ASP A 150 -8.08 10.60 -17.73
N GLU A 151 -8.64 11.35 -18.66
CA GLU A 151 -9.69 10.85 -19.54
C GLU A 151 -9.19 9.73 -20.48
N GLY A 152 -7.89 9.70 -20.78
CA GLY A 152 -7.26 8.67 -21.60
C GLY A 152 -7.15 7.31 -20.92
N ASP A 153 -7.24 7.28 -19.60
CA ASP A 153 -7.22 6.05 -18.80
C ASP A 153 -8.60 5.39 -18.69
N ILE A 154 -9.66 6.05 -19.24
CA ILE A 154 -11.04 5.56 -19.16
C ILE A 154 -11.49 5.08 -20.55
N ASP A 155 -11.70 3.79 -20.66
CA ASP A 155 -12.35 3.20 -21.84
C ASP A 155 -13.87 3.32 -21.69
N TRP A 156 -14.43 4.32 -22.38
CA TRP A 156 -15.85 4.62 -22.33
C TRP A 156 -16.67 3.61 -23.14
N PRO A 157 -17.91 3.32 -22.72
CA PRO A 157 -18.77 2.42 -23.45
C PRO A 157 -19.12 2.97 -24.85
N ASN A 158 -19.38 2.06 -25.78
CA ASN A 158 -19.75 2.43 -27.13
C ASN A 158 -20.99 3.34 -27.19
N SER A 159 -20.95 4.37 -28.04
CA SER A 159 -22.09 5.28 -28.28
C SER A 159 -22.12 5.72 -29.76
N PRO A 160 -23.26 5.63 -30.46
CA PRO A 160 -24.49 4.94 -30.03
C PRO A 160 -24.35 3.41 -30.04
N VAL A 161 -25.11 2.75 -29.18
CA VAL A 161 -25.25 1.31 -29.16
C VAL A 161 -26.72 0.93 -29.40
N SER A 162 -26.98 -0.15 -30.14
CA SER A 162 -28.33 -0.69 -30.35
C SER A 162 -28.48 -2.04 -29.67
N VAL A 163 -29.51 -2.21 -28.89
CA VAL A 163 -29.78 -3.41 -28.11
C VAL A 163 -31.20 -3.89 -28.28
N ASN A 164 -31.40 -5.21 -28.27
CA ASN A 164 -32.72 -5.86 -28.40
C ASN A 164 -33.20 -6.39 -27.05
N ILE A 165 -33.22 -5.50 -26.03
CA ILE A 165 -33.62 -5.84 -24.66
C ILE A 165 -34.85 -5.01 -24.28
N CYS A 166 -35.98 -5.70 -24.07
CA CYS A 166 -37.27 -5.03 -23.81
C CYS A 166 -37.37 -4.41 -22.40
N ASN A 167 -36.73 -4.99 -21.38
CA ASN A 167 -37.06 -4.71 -20.00
C ASN A 167 -35.87 -4.36 -19.12
N SER A 168 -34.65 -4.37 -19.63
CA SER A 168 -33.47 -4.01 -18.85
C SER A 168 -32.78 -2.76 -19.37
N THR A 169 -32.40 -1.92 -18.46
CA THR A 169 -31.50 -0.77 -18.69
C THR A 169 -30.23 -0.93 -17.89
N ASP A 170 -30.04 -2.12 -17.29
CA ASP A 170 -28.85 -2.44 -16.52
C ASP A 170 -27.62 -2.39 -17.45
N PRO A 171 -26.53 -1.71 -17.06
CA PRO A 171 -25.27 -1.70 -17.81
C PRO A 171 -24.75 -3.11 -18.14
N ASP A 172 -24.94 -4.07 -17.23
CA ASP A 172 -24.51 -5.46 -17.41
C ASP A 172 -25.19 -6.18 -18.59
N ASP A 173 -26.38 -5.72 -18.97
CA ASP A 173 -27.14 -6.28 -20.10
C ASP A 173 -26.74 -5.63 -21.44
N ILE A 174 -25.89 -4.60 -21.42
CA ILE A 174 -25.46 -3.85 -22.60
C ILE A 174 -24.02 -4.26 -22.92
N PRO A 175 -23.71 -4.77 -24.12
CA PRO A 175 -22.33 -5.09 -24.48
C PRO A 175 -21.41 -3.88 -24.34
N ASN A 176 -20.31 -4.03 -23.58
CA ASN A 176 -19.41 -2.93 -23.19
C ASN A 176 -20.20 -1.76 -22.58
N GLY A 177 -21.12 -2.07 -21.67
CA GLY A 177 -22.09 -1.12 -21.14
C GLY A 177 -21.57 -0.21 -20.03
N GLU A 178 -20.39 -0.49 -19.45
CA GLU A 178 -19.78 0.29 -18.37
C GLU A 178 -18.44 0.86 -18.79
N PRO A 179 -18.03 2.00 -18.19
CA PRO A 179 -16.65 2.49 -18.30
C PRO A 179 -15.66 1.53 -17.66
N VAL A 180 -14.53 1.30 -18.33
CA VAL A 180 -13.42 0.50 -17.79
C VAL A 180 -12.23 1.41 -17.57
N ILE A 181 -11.63 1.35 -16.39
CA ILE A 181 -10.46 2.16 -16.03
C ILE A 181 -9.22 1.30 -16.14
N ASP A 182 -8.14 1.86 -16.70
CA ASP A 182 -6.84 1.19 -16.79
C ASP A 182 -6.40 0.72 -15.38
N PRO A 183 -6.10 -0.58 -15.19
CA PRO A 183 -5.66 -1.11 -13.92
C PRO A 183 -4.41 -0.43 -13.36
N VAL A 184 -3.54 0.12 -14.21
CA VAL A 184 -2.34 0.84 -13.77
C VAL A 184 -2.74 2.16 -13.12
N ALA A 185 -3.67 2.91 -13.70
CA ALA A 185 -4.16 4.17 -13.15
C ALA A 185 -4.84 3.96 -11.78
N LEU A 186 -5.46 2.79 -11.54
CA LEU A 186 -6.12 2.44 -10.27
C LEU A 186 -5.16 2.30 -9.08
N LEU A 187 -3.86 2.13 -9.30
CA LEU A 187 -2.89 1.98 -8.21
C LEU A 187 -2.79 3.24 -7.34
N CYS A 188 -3.09 4.42 -7.91
CA CYS A 188 -2.98 5.71 -7.25
C CYS A 188 -4.24 6.56 -7.36
N ALA A 189 -5.38 5.95 -7.70
CA ALA A 189 -6.66 6.58 -7.84
C ALA A 189 -7.71 5.85 -6.99
N ASN A 190 -8.76 6.58 -6.62
CA ASN A 190 -9.92 6.02 -5.93
C ASN A 190 -11.20 6.46 -6.64
N PRO A 191 -11.45 5.94 -7.86
CA PRO A 191 -12.56 6.35 -8.67
C PRO A 191 -13.88 5.75 -8.20
N VAL A 192 -14.95 6.54 -8.30
CA VAL A 192 -16.34 6.12 -8.14
C VAL A 192 -17.06 6.31 -9.46
N ILE A 193 -17.66 5.26 -10.00
CA ILE A 193 -18.44 5.29 -11.25
C ILE A 193 -19.92 5.34 -10.90
N THR A 194 -20.63 6.30 -11.50
CA THR A 194 -22.08 6.45 -11.37
C THR A 194 -22.71 6.77 -12.72
N PHE A 195 -24.00 6.55 -12.86
CA PHE A 195 -24.73 6.96 -14.04
C PHE A 195 -26.13 7.50 -13.72
N SER A 196 -26.68 8.24 -14.68
CA SER A 196 -28.07 8.68 -14.69
C SER A 196 -28.67 8.55 -16.08
N ASP A 197 -29.94 8.12 -16.15
CA ASP A 197 -30.63 7.87 -17.41
C ASP A 197 -31.77 8.86 -17.66
N GLN A 198 -31.85 9.34 -18.91
CA GLN A 198 -33.03 10.01 -19.45
C GLN A 198 -33.62 9.10 -20.52
N VAL A 199 -34.88 8.69 -20.37
CA VAL A 199 -35.57 7.76 -21.27
C VAL A 199 -36.57 8.52 -22.11
N GLN A 200 -36.45 8.37 -23.43
CA GLN A 200 -37.45 8.83 -24.38
C GLN A 200 -38.07 7.60 -25.06
N THR A 201 -39.41 7.48 -24.98
CA THR A 201 -40.16 6.41 -25.58
C THR A 201 -40.83 6.87 -26.89
N PHE A 202 -40.75 6.08 -27.92
CA PHE A 202 -41.37 6.32 -29.22
C PHE A 202 -42.46 5.31 -29.46
N ILE A 203 -43.62 5.77 -29.88
CA ILE A 203 -44.76 4.92 -30.27
C ILE A 203 -45.00 5.22 -31.75
N ASP A 204 -44.29 4.52 -32.61
CA ASP A 204 -44.56 4.53 -34.04
C ASP A 204 -44.56 3.11 -34.62
N ASN A 205 -45.15 2.93 -35.79
CA ASN A 205 -45.22 1.63 -36.45
C ASN A 205 -44.06 1.38 -37.43
N ASN A 206 -42.96 2.14 -37.28
CA ASN A 206 -41.78 2.02 -38.13
C ASN A 206 -40.76 1.05 -37.52
N PRO A 207 -40.48 -0.12 -38.12
CA PRO A 207 -39.56 -1.13 -37.56
C PRO A 207 -38.10 -0.64 -37.49
N ASN A 208 -37.78 0.51 -38.09
CA ASN A 208 -36.44 1.11 -38.06
C ASN A 208 -36.28 2.17 -36.97
N THR A 209 -37.36 2.51 -36.26
CA THR A 209 -37.31 3.45 -35.13
C THR A 209 -37.15 2.68 -33.82
N PRO A 210 -36.21 3.02 -32.95
CA PRO A 210 -36.11 2.37 -31.65
C PRO A 210 -37.35 2.67 -30.81
N CYS A 211 -37.84 1.69 -30.05
CA CYS A 211 -38.99 1.88 -29.16
C CYS A 211 -38.64 2.78 -27.97
N LYS A 212 -37.40 2.81 -27.60
CA LYS A 212 -36.87 3.71 -26.58
C LYS A 212 -35.48 4.19 -26.99
N VAL A 213 -35.15 5.43 -26.65
CA VAL A 213 -33.79 5.95 -26.65
C VAL A 213 -33.45 6.35 -25.21
N ILE A 214 -32.38 5.77 -24.70
CA ILE A 214 -31.86 6.08 -23.38
C ILE A 214 -30.61 6.96 -23.59
N THR A 215 -30.62 8.12 -23.00
CA THR A 215 -29.43 8.97 -22.89
C THR A 215 -28.88 8.77 -21.49
N ARG A 216 -27.80 7.99 -21.40
CA ARG A 216 -27.10 7.69 -20.16
C ARG A 216 -25.94 8.65 -19.98
N THR A 217 -25.89 9.34 -18.86
CA THR A 217 -24.76 10.16 -18.47
C THR A 217 -23.95 9.39 -17.45
N TRP A 218 -22.74 8.97 -17.84
CA TRP A 218 -21.75 8.38 -16.98
C TRP A 218 -20.95 9.46 -16.30
N THR A 219 -20.63 9.26 -15.02
CA THR A 219 -19.77 10.14 -14.25
C THR A 219 -18.76 9.29 -13.50
N VAL A 220 -17.48 9.53 -13.76
CA VAL A 220 -16.35 8.94 -13.02
C VAL A 220 -15.76 10.06 -12.17
N VAL A 221 -15.72 9.85 -10.86
CA VAL A 221 -15.13 10.81 -9.91
C VAL A 221 -13.93 10.15 -9.24
N ASP A 222 -12.73 10.64 -9.51
CA ASP A 222 -11.55 10.26 -8.75
C ASP A 222 -11.40 11.13 -7.52
N ASN A 223 -11.57 10.53 -6.34
CA ASN A 223 -11.48 11.22 -5.05
C ASN A 223 -10.04 11.61 -4.67
N CYS A 224 -9.06 11.20 -5.47
CA CYS A 224 -7.64 11.47 -5.25
C CYS A 224 -7.17 12.80 -5.85
N GLN A 225 -8.00 13.48 -6.62
CA GLN A 225 -7.65 14.74 -7.25
C GLN A 225 -8.79 15.76 -7.21
N PRO A 226 -8.47 17.08 -7.08
CA PRO A 226 -9.49 18.12 -6.92
C PRO A 226 -10.44 18.30 -8.10
N ASN A 227 -10.00 17.93 -9.32
CA ASN A 227 -10.75 18.07 -10.57
C ASN A 227 -10.95 16.71 -11.27
N GLY A 228 -10.91 15.62 -10.51
CA GLY A 228 -11.01 14.26 -11.01
C GLY A 228 -12.43 13.85 -11.40
N THR A 229 -13.17 14.69 -12.13
CA THR A 229 -14.54 14.37 -12.58
C THR A 229 -14.56 14.31 -14.10
N PHE A 230 -14.90 13.13 -14.62
CA PHE A 230 -15.00 12.84 -16.06
C PHE A 230 -16.45 12.46 -16.38
N VAL A 231 -16.99 12.97 -17.47
CA VAL A 231 -18.38 12.78 -17.84
C VAL A 231 -18.47 12.33 -19.29
N PHE A 232 -19.22 11.26 -19.55
CA PHE A 232 -19.50 10.76 -20.90
C PHE A 232 -20.98 10.53 -21.10
N VAL A 233 -21.49 10.88 -22.28
CA VAL A 233 -22.89 10.69 -22.64
C VAL A 233 -23.00 9.56 -23.65
N GLN A 234 -23.64 8.47 -23.24
CA GLN A 234 -23.95 7.30 -24.06
C GLN A 234 -25.37 7.36 -24.59
N THR A 235 -25.55 7.07 -25.86
CA THR A 235 -26.87 6.88 -26.48
C THR A 235 -27.14 5.39 -26.68
N ILE A 236 -28.24 4.89 -26.11
CA ILE A 236 -28.65 3.49 -26.20
C ILE A 236 -29.98 3.43 -26.94
N ASN A 237 -29.98 2.82 -28.11
CA ASN A 237 -31.17 2.60 -28.92
C ASN A 237 -31.76 1.22 -28.60
N VAL A 238 -32.87 1.17 -27.91
CA VAL A 238 -33.58 -0.06 -27.59
C VAL A 238 -34.53 -0.40 -28.73
N GLN A 239 -34.27 -1.49 -29.41
CA GLN A 239 -35.13 -2.02 -30.49
C GLN A 239 -35.98 -3.14 -29.95
N ASP A 240 -37.19 -3.22 -30.44
CA ASP A 240 -38.11 -4.32 -30.17
C ASP A 240 -38.11 -5.30 -31.36
N ALA A 241 -37.45 -6.43 -31.15
CA ALA A 241 -37.44 -7.54 -32.12
C ALA A 241 -38.39 -8.69 -31.71
N VAL A 242 -39.12 -8.53 -30.61
CA VAL A 242 -40.03 -9.57 -30.10
C VAL A 242 -41.44 -9.30 -30.64
N PRO A 243 -42.01 -10.22 -31.43
CA PRO A 243 -43.38 -10.03 -31.90
C PRO A 243 -44.39 -10.10 -30.72
N PRO A 244 -45.52 -9.39 -30.80
CA PRO A 244 -46.55 -9.44 -29.79
C PRO A 244 -47.03 -10.87 -29.51
N LEU A 245 -47.19 -11.22 -28.24
CA LEU A 245 -47.72 -12.50 -27.83
C LEU A 245 -49.17 -12.36 -27.41
N PHE A 246 -50.05 -13.08 -28.09
CA PHE A 246 -51.44 -13.17 -27.68
C PHE A 246 -51.59 -14.02 -26.42
N THR A 247 -52.12 -13.45 -25.36
CA THR A 247 -52.23 -14.11 -24.05
C THR A 247 -53.60 -14.73 -23.79
N ASN A 248 -54.64 -14.31 -24.51
CA ASN A 248 -56.02 -14.78 -24.32
C ASN A 248 -56.74 -14.99 -25.67
N ILE A 249 -56.45 -16.10 -26.32
CA ILE A 249 -57.20 -16.52 -27.49
C ILE A 249 -58.13 -17.67 -27.07
N ASN A 250 -59.43 -17.41 -26.97
CA ASN A 250 -60.42 -18.44 -26.68
C ASN A 250 -61.26 -18.73 -27.94
N ASP A 251 -61.41 -20.00 -28.20
CA ASP A 251 -62.37 -20.41 -29.23
C ASP A 251 -63.83 -20.05 -28.83
N MET A 252 -64.48 -19.34 -29.67
CA MET A 252 -65.86 -18.92 -29.41
C MET A 252 -66.87 -19.71 -30.35
N THR A 253 -67.84 -20.30 -29.70
CA THR A 253 -68.98 -20.87 -30.38
C THR A 253 -70.24 -20.03 -30.11
N LYS A 254 -70.84 -19.48 -31.14
CA LYS A 254 -72.11 -18.76 -31.02
C LYS A 254 -73.22 -19.43 -31.89
N VAL A 255 -74.37 -19.45 -31.28
CA VAL A 255 -75.59 -19.97 -32.02
C VAL A 255 -76.19 -18.82 -32.81
N ALA A 256 -76.37 -19.02 -34.08
CA ALA A 256 -77.02 -18.04 -34.93
C ALA A 256 -78.52 -17.88 -34.54
N ASN A 257 -79.04 -16.67 -34.71
CA ASN A 257 -80.47 -16.39 -34.50
C ASN A 257 -81.34 -17.01 -35.60
N SER A 258 -82.63 -16.80 -35.53
CA SER A 258 -83.58 -17.32 -36.50
C SER A 258 -83.32 -16.84 -37.93
N ASN A 259 -82.55 -15.83 -38.18
CA ASN A 259 -82.10 -15.29 -39.46
C ASN A 259 -80.72 -15.80 -39.88
N CYS A 260 -80.17 -16.83 -39.22
CA CYS A 260 -78.84 -17.36 -39.45
C CYS A 260 -77.65 -16.35 -39.25
N VAL A 261 -77.89 -15.33 -38.43
CA VAL A 261 -76.86 -14.31 -38.13
C VAL A 261 -76.39 -14.42 -36.67
N ALA A 262 -75.11 -14.52 -36.48
CA ALA A 262 -74.46 -14.44 -35.16
C ALA A 262 -73.55 -13.22 -35.09
N PHE A 263 -73.74 -12.42 -34.04
CA PHE A 263 -72.86 -11.31 -33.75
C PHE A 263 -71.94 -11.66 -32.58
N PHE A 264 -70.67 -11.41 -32.73
CA PHE A 264 -69.72 -11.55 -31.64
C PHE A 264 -68.65 -10.44 -31.67
N THR A 265 -68.18 -10.09 -30.55
CA THR A 265 -67.04 -9.21 -30.41
C THR A 265 -65.83 -10.07 -30.03
N LEU A 266 -64.80 -10.03 -30.84
CA LEU A 266 -63.55 -10.68 -30.54
C LEU A 266 -62.73 -9.72 -29.60
N ILE A 267 -62.42 -10.18 -28.42
CA ILE A 267 -61.53 -9.48 -27.52
C ILE A 267 -60.23 -10.29 -27.46
N ALA A 268 -59.21 -9.81 -28.11
CA ALA A 268 -57.88 -10.35 -28.01
C ALA A 268 -56.99 -9.32 -27.27
N SER A 269 -56.17 -9.77 -26.35
CA SER A 269 -55.14 -8.93 -25.75
C SER A 269 -53.78 -9.44 -26.16
N ALA A 270 -52.93 -8.57 -26.62
CA ALA A 270 -51.53 -8.84 -26.90
C ALA A 270 -50.65 -7.93 -26.02
N THR A 271 -49.59 -8.50 -25.55
CA THR A 271 -48.54 -7.74 -24.82
C THR A 271 -47.27 -7.73 -25.63
N ASP A 272 -46.67 -6.59 -25.69
CA ASP A 272 -45.44 -6.34 -26.41
C ASP A 272 -44.48 -5.55 -25.53
N CYS A 273 -43.18 -5.57 -25.84
CA CYS A 273 -42.16 -4.87 -25.11
C CYS A 273 -42.35 -3.34 -25.09
N ALA A 274 -42.96 -2.78 -26.12
CA ALA A 274 -43.28 -1.36 -26.18
C ALA A 274 -44.45 -0.94 -25.26
N GLY A 275 -45.08 -1.90 -24.55
CA GLY A 275 -46.19 -1.64 -23.64
C GLY A 275 -47.50 -1.30 -24.36
N VAL A 276 -47.64 -1.65 -25.65
CA VAL A 276 -48.87 -1.44 -26.42
C VAL A 276 -49.81 -2.61 -26.13
N SER A 277 -50.92 -2.34 -25.48
CA SER A 277 -52.06 -3.26 -25.43
C SER A 277 -53.03 -2.92 -26.58
N ILE A 278 -53.32 -3.87 -27.43
CA ILE A 278 -54.34 -3.78 -28.49
C ILE A 278 -55.66 -4.31 -27.94
#